data_98724b756be65a082ad2227bf1a7ac2c
#
_entry.id   98724b756be65a082ad2227bf1a7ac2c
#
_cell.length_a   1.000
_cell.length_b   1.000
_cell.length_c   1.000
_cell.angle_alpha   90.00
_cell.angle_beta   90.00
_cell.angle_gamma   90.00
#
_symmetry.space_group_name_H-M   'P 1'
#
loop_
_entity.id
_entity.type
_entity.pdbx_description
1 polymer ?
#
loop_
_entity_poly.entity_id
_entity_poly.type
_entity_poly.pdbx_seq_one_letter_code
_entity_poly.pdbx_strand_id
1 'polypeptide(L)'
;MSYNERKQRGNEFENEVAKYLERSGYTVTRCGVEETHNAEFVRLVANTNTPLAKFVRNQPDGYCINKHGIIAAWDAKVGLNISRDAWEAYQHVAQIGPVYVFFKTPTSVLHGKVDNIELEHGDETTAGFGASAYPRDRDGWICPRLSARGYHGGSGSPYKQVRVLSLDPVTDWDNAK
;
A
#
# COMPACT_ATOMS: atom_id res chain seq x y z
N MET A 1 9.90 -16.57 -2.77
CA MET A 1 8.51 -16.23 -3.15
C MET A 1 8.53 -15.62 -4.54
N SER A 2 7.81 -16.20 -5.50
CA SER A 2 7.70 -15.73 -6.88
C SER A 2 6.86 -14.45 -6.97
N TYR A 3 6.89 -13.78 -8.14
CA TYR A 3 6.03 -12.62 -8.39
C TYR A 3 4.54 -12.97 -8.30
N ASN A 4 4.15 -14.12 -8.88
CA ASN A 4 2.76 -14.56 -8.88
C ASN A 4 2.23 -14.86 -7.47
N GLU A 5 3.03 -15.50 -6.62
CA GLU A 5 2.66 -15.74 -5.21
C GLU A 5 2.46 -14.43 -4.44
N ARG A 6 3.31 -13.42 -4.68
CA ARG A 6 3.16 -12.11 -4.04
C ARG A 6 1.88 -11.40 -4.50
N LYS A 7 1.61 -11.42 -5.81
CA LYS A 7 0.40 -10.83 -6.38
C LYS A 7 -0.85 -11.51 -5.84
N GLN A 8 -0.87 -12.84 -5.81
CA GLN A 8 -1.99 -13.60 -5.26
C GLN A 8 -2.26 -13.23 -3.79
N ARG A 9 -1.23 -13.18 -2.95
CA ARG A 9 -1.37 -12.76 -1.55
C ARG A 9 -1.87 -11.33 -1.40
N GLY A 10 -1.47 -10.42 -2.28
CA GLY A 10 -2.01 -9.07 -2.34
C GLY A 10 -3.51 -9.08 -2.59
N ASN A 11 -3.93 -9.73 -3.68
CA ASN A 11 -5.34 -9.82 -4.07
C ASN A 11 -6.21 -10.51 -3.01
N GLU A 12 -5.69 -11.56 -2.36
CA GLU A 12 -6.37 -12.23 -1.24
C GLU A 12 -6.60 -11.25 -0.09
N PHE A 13 -5.59 -10.46 0.27
CA PHE A 13 -5.72 -9.51 1.37
C PHE A 13 -6.63 -8.32 1.02
N GLU A 14 -6.60 -7.81 -0.21
CA GLU A 14 -7.57 -6.82 -0.69
C GLU A 14 -9.01 -7.32 -0.55
N ASN A 15 -9.28 -8.59 -0.92
CA ASN A 15 -10.59 -9.21 -0.76
C ASN A 15 -10.99 -9.35 0.73
N GLU A 16 -10.05 -9.69 1.60
CA GLU A 16 -10.27 -9.76 3.05
C GLU A 16 -10.66 -8.38 3.62
N VAL A 17 -9.95 -7.32 3.22
CA VAL A 17 -10.25 -5.93 3.63
C VAL A 17 -11.64 -5.50 3.15
N ALA A 18 -11.96 -5.74 1.87
CA ALA A 18 -13.28 -5.41 1.33
C ALA A 18 -14.41 -6.07 2.13
N LYS A 19 -14.31 -7.37 2.40
CA LYS A 19 -15.28 -8.11 3.22
C LYS A 19 -15.37 -7.59 4.67
N TYR A 20 -14.24 -7.23 5.28
CA TYR A 20 -14.22 -6.64 6.61
C TYR A 20 -15.00 -5.32 6.63
N LEU A 21 -14.75 -4.43 5.66
CA LEU A 21 -15.46 -3.16 5.54
C LEU A 21 -16.97 -3.37 5.31
N GLU A 22 -17.36 -4.31 4.45
CA GLU A 22 -18.78 -4.66 4.24
C GLU A 22 -19.48 -5.12 5.51
N ARG A 23 -18.85 -6.01 6.30
CA ARG A 23 -19.37 -6.46 7.58
C ARG A 23 -19.43 -5.35 8.64
N SER A 24 -18.53 -4.38 8.53
CA SER A 24 -18.53 -3.18 9.38
C SER A 24 -19.61 -2.16 8.96
N GLY A 25 -20.47 -2.51 7.98
CA GLY A 25 -21.61 -1.70 7.56
C GLY A 25 -21.29 -0.65 6.49
N TYR A 26 -20.20 -0.82 5.77
CA TYR A 26 -19.86 0.02 4.61
C TYR A 26 -20.35 -0.63 3.32
N THR A 27 -20.76 0.18 2.35
CA THR A 27 -20.84 -0.24 0.95
C THR A 27 -19.47 -0.04 0.32
N VAL A 28 -18.92 -1.08 -0.29
CA VAL A 28 -17.53 -1.12 -0.76
C VAL A 28 -17.48 -1.26 -2.27
N THR A 29 -16.53 -0.59 -2.91
CA THR A 29 -16.16 -0.80 -4.31
C THR A 29 -14.65 -0.93 -4.45
N ARG A 30 -14.22 -1.78 -5.38
CA ARG A 30 -12.81 -1.90 -5.79
C ARG A 30 -12.59 -1.06 -7.04
N CYS A 31 -11.44 -0.41 -7.12
CA CYS A 31 -11.12 0.48 -8.23
C CYS A 31 -9.65 0.44 -8.65
N GLY A 32 -8.92 -0.55 -8.22
CA GLY A 32 -7.55 -0.76 -8.68
C GLY A 32 -7.45 -0.80 -10.20
N VAL A 33 -6.34 -0.35 -10.76
CA VAL A 33 -6.14 -0.28 -12.24
C VAL A 33 -6.41 -1.61 -12.92
N GLU A 34 -6.08 -2.73 -12.27
CA GLU A 34 -6.30 -4.08 -12.80
C GLU A 34 -7.76 -4.50 -12.80
N GLU A 35 -8.60 -3.90 -11.94
CA GLU A 35 -10.03 -4.18 -11.85
C GLU A 35 -10.86 -3.37 -12.85
N THR A 36 -10.42 -2.14 -13.14
CA THR A 36 -11.21 -1.16 -13.89
C THR A 36 -10.77 -0.98 -15.34
N HIS A 37 -9.59 -1.49 -15.71
CA HIS A 37 -9.00 -1.26 -17.03
C HIS A 37 -8.61 -2.58 -17.72
N ASN A 38 -8.59 -2.55 -19.05
CA ASN A 38 -8.14 -3.72 -19.83
C ASN A 38 -6.61 -3.94 -19.70
N ALA A 39 -6.17 -5.16 -19.96
CA ALA A 39 -4.78 -5.58 -19.80
C ALA A 39 -3.77 -4.74 -20.63
N GLU A 40 -4.19 -4.21 -21.79
CA GLU A 40 -3.33 -3.37 -22.61
C GLU A 40 -3.09 -2.01 -21.93
N PHE A 41 -4.13 -1.37 -21.41
CA PHE A 41 -3.99 -0.12 -20.66
C PHE A 41 -3.09 -0.31 -19.45
N VAL A 42 -3.32 -1.37 -18.66
CA VAL A 42 -2.49 -1.71 -17.49
C VAL A 42 -1.01 -1.85 -17.90
N ARG A 43 -0.74 -2.56 -18.99
CA ARG A 43 0.63 -2.73 -19.52
C ARG A 43 1.26 -1.41 -19.97
N LEU A 44 0.50 -0.55 -20.65
CA LEU A 44 0.98 0.76 -21.09
C LEU A 44 1.29 1.67 -19.92
N VAL A 45 0.37 1.76 -18.96
CA VAL A 45 0.55 2.55 -17.73
C VAL A 45 1.74 2.04 -16.92
N ALA A 46 1.94 0.73 -16.82
CA ALA A 46 3.09 0.14 -16.11
C ALA A 46 4.44 0.54 -16.73
N ASN A 47 4.49 0.73 -18.04
CA ASN A 47 5.70 1.10 -18.78
C ASN A 47 5.88 2.61 -18.99
N THR A 48 4.93 3.43 -18.53
CA THR A 48 4.96 4.89 -18.67
C THR A 48 5.45 5.53 -17.37
N ASN A 49 6.44 6.42 -17.47
CA ASN A 49 7.05 7.08 -16.30
C ASN A 49 6.68 8.57 -16.23
N THR A 50 5.41 8.90 -16.35
CA THR A 50 4.89 10.24 -16.12
C THR A 50 4.25 10.34 -14.72
N PRO A 51 4.13 11.54 -14.13
CA PRO A 51 3.43 11.72 -12.85
C PRO A 51 2.01 11.15 -12.86
N LEU A 52 1.25 11.38 -13.93
CA LEU A 52 -0.11 10.85 -14.07
C LEU A 52 -0.12 9.30 -14.12
N ALA A 53 0.79 8.68 -14.88
CA ALA A 53 0.86 7.22 -14.94
C ALA A 53 1.26 6.62 -13.58
N LYS A 54 2.14 7.26 -12.84
CA LYS A 54 2.49 6.87 -11.47
C LYS A 54 1.28 6.97 -10.54
N PHE A 55 0.55 8.08 -10.61
CA PHE A 55 -0.67 8.26 -9.84
C PHE A 55 -1.71 7.18 -10.15
N VAL A 56 -1.97 6.92 -11.42
CA VAL A 56 -2.93 5.88 -11.86
C VAL A 56 -2.55 4.50 -11.34
N ARG A 57 -1.26 4.12 -11.38
CA ARG A 57 -0.78 2.82 -10.86
C ARG A 57 -0.90 2.66 -9.36
N ASN A 58 -0.84 3.76 -8.64
CA ASN A 58 -0.77 3.79 -7.17
C ASN A 58 -2.04 4.38 -6.54
N GLN A 59 -3.15 4.40 -7.29
CA GLN A 59 -4.45 4.71 -6.71
C GLN A 59 -4.79 3.71 -5.61
N PRO A 60 -5.55 4.12 -4.58
CA PRO A 60 -6.09 3.19 -3.59
C PRO A 60 -6.84 2.02 -4.23
N ASP A 61 -6.86 0.87 -3.58
CA ASP A 61 -7.50 -0.35 -4.07
C ASP A 61 -9.01 -0.23 -4.17
N GLY A 62 -9.61 0.72 -3.42
CA GLY A 62 -11.04 0.94 -3.50
C GLY A 62 -11.56 2.13 -2.70
N TYR A 63 -12.87 2.26 -2.74
CA TYR A 63 -13.62 3.22 -1.93
C TYR A 63 -14.69 2.51 -1.10
N CYS A 64 -15.02 3.10 0.04
CA CYS A 64 -16.15 2.66 0.85
C CYS A 64 -16.99 3.86 1.28
N ILE A 65 -18.28 3.62 1.47
CA ILE A 65 -19.21 4.63 1.95
C ILE A 65 -20.00 4.08 3.13
N ASN A 66 -20.09 4.84 4.22
CA ASN A 66 -20.89 4.45 5.36
C ASN A 66 -22.36 4.87 5.22
N LYS A 67 -23.22 4.42 6.14
CA LYS A 67 -24.65 4.76 6.18
C LYS A 67 -24.95 6.28 6.30
N HIS A 68 -23.97 7.09 6.67
CA HIS A 68 -24.10 8.54 6.78
C HIS A 68 -23.60 9.26 5.53
N GLY A 69 -23.23 8.55 4.48
CA GLY A 69 -22.76 9.13 3.22
C GLY A 69 -21.30 9.57 3.25
N ILE A 70 -20.54 9.23 4.30
CA ILE A 70 -19.10 9.55 4.36
C ILE A 70 -18.35 8.54 3.49
N ILE A 71 -17.65 9.05 2.48
CA ILE A 71 -16.82 8.26 1.56
C ILE A 71 -15.38 8.31 2.04
N ALA A 72 -14.72 7.16 2.01
CA ALA A 72 -13.29 7.01 2.25
C ALA A 72 -12.64 6.13 1.18
N ALA A 73 -11.38 6.42 0.85
CA ALA A 73 -10.55 5.50 0.07
C ALA A 73 -9.89 4.50 1.02
N TRP A 74 -9.62 3.29 0.51
CA TRP A 74 -8.91 2.26 1.26
C TRP A 74 -7.89 1.54 0.38
N ASP A 75 -6.83 1.07 1.00
CA ASP A 75 -5.75 0.32 0.34
C ASP A 75 -5.25 -0.80 1.26
N ALA A 76 -4.76 -1.90 0.67
CA ALA A 76 -4.32 -3.08 1.39
C ALA A 76 -2.85 -3.43 1.07
N LYS A 77 -2.01 -3.56 2.09
CA LYS A 77 -0.59 -3.85 1.96
C LYS A 77 -0.19 -5.09 2.76
N VAL A 78 0.46 -6.02 2.10
CA VAL A 78 1.10 -7.15 2.77
C VAL A 78 2.49 -6.71 3.24
N GLY A 79 2.68 -6.63 4.56
CA GLY A 79 3.86 -6.03 5.19
C GLY A 79 3.68 -4.55 5.48
N LEU A 80 4.70 -3.94 6.07
CA LEU A 80 4.68 -2.54 6.56
C LEU A 80 5.39 -1.56 5.62
N ASN A 81 5.72 -1.96 4.40
CA ASN A 81 6.43 -1.11 3.46
C ASN A 81 5.46 -0.37 2.54
N ILE A 82 5.66 0.93 2.41
CA ILE A 82 4.96 1.78 1.42
C ILE A 82 5.98 2.33 0.43
N SER A 83 5.73 2.18 -0.87
CA SER A 83 6.55 2.83 -1.90
C SER A 83 6.30 4.35 -1.91
N ARG A 84 7.31 5.12 -2.33
CA ARG A 84 7.17 6.58 -2.46
C ARG A 84 6.00 6.94 -3.37
N ASP A 85 5.93 6.32 -4.55
CA ASP A 85 4.89 6.64 -5.54
C ASP A 85 3.48 6.37 -4.97
N ALA A 86 3.30 5.27 -4.19
CA ALA A 86 2.03 4.98 -3.53
C ALA A 86 1.72 6.00 -2.41
N TRP A 87 2.72 6.35 -1.60
CA TRP A 87 2.55 7.33 -0.53
C TRP A 87 2.13 8.70 -1.07
N GLU A 88 2.79 9.17 -2.12
CA GLU A 88 2.44 10.43 -2.79
C GLU A 88 1.02 10.38 -3.35
N ALA A 89 0.60 9.26 -3.96
CA ALA A 89 -0.76 9.09 -4.45
C ALA A 89 -1.80 9.14 -3.31
N TYR A 90 -1.54 8.46 -2.18
CA TYR A 90 -2.43 8.50 -1.02
C TYR A 90 -2.55 9.91 -0.43
N GLN A 91 -1.44 10.63 -0.32
CA GLN A 91 -1.46 12.02 0.15
C GLN A 91 -2.25 12.95 -0.78
N HIS A 92 -2.21 12.74 -2.09
CA HIS A 92 -3.06 13.49 -3.02
C HIS A 92 -4.55 13.20 -2.81
N VAL A 93 -4.92 11.93 -2.65
CA VAL A 93 -6.31 11.56 -2.38
C VAL A 93 -6.75 12.06 -1.00
N ALA A 94 -5.87 12.04 0.00
CA ALA A 94 -6.16 12.51 1.35
C ALA A 94 -6.48 14.01 1.43
N GLN A 95 -6.08 14.82 0.44
CA GLN A 95 -6.50 16.23 0.32
C GLN A 95 -7.99 16.39 -0.03
N ILE A 96 -8.60 15.34 -0.59
CA ILE A 96 -9.99 15.35 -1.04
C ILE A 96 -10.89 14.64 -0.02
N GLY A 97 -10.40 13.57 0.58
CA GLY A 97 -11.16 12.76 1.52
C GLY A 97 -10.29 11.78 2.31
N PRO A 98 -10.82 11.12 3.33
CA PRO A 98 -10.04 10.21 4.16
C PRO A 98 -9.54 9.01 3.37
N VAL A 99 -8.28 8.65 3.62
CA VAL A 99 -7.63 7.45 3.06
C VAL A 99 -7.16 6.57 4.20
N TYR A 100 -7.55 5.31 4.21
CA TYR A 100 -7.13 4.30 5.18
C TYR A 100 -6.27 3.25 4.51
N VAL A 101 -5.15 2.91 5.14
CA VAL A 101 -4.28 1.83 4.67
C VAL A 101 -4.31 0.70 5.68
N PHE A 102 -4.58 -0.50 5.20
CA PHE A 102 -4.57 -1.74 5.96
C PHE A 102 -3.25 -2.48 5.73
N PHE A 103 -2.66 -3.00 6.79
CA PHE A 103 -1.37 -3.69 6.76
C PHE A 103 -1.51 -5.08 7.33
N LYS A 104 -1.22 -6.11 6.53
CA LYS A 104 -1.16 -7.50 7.00
C LYS A 104 0.25 -7.84 7.45
N THR A 105 0.44 -8.02 8.75
CA THR A 105 1.66 -8.57 9.33
C THR A 105 1.53 -10.09 9.50
N PRO A 106 2.59 -10.81 9.88
CA PRO A 106 2.48 -12.24 10.18
C PRO A 106 1.52 -12.60 11.32
N THR A 107 1.28 -11.66 12.25
CA THR A 107 0.54 -11.91 13.49
C THR A 107 -0.75 -11.11 13.63
N SER A 108 -0.94 -10.07 12.81
CA SER A 108 -2.06 -9.14 12.98
C SER A 108 -2.38 -8.38 11.69
N VAL A 109 -3.55 -7.78 11.67
CA VAL A 109 -3.90 -6.73 10.71
C VAL A 109 -3.99 -5.41 11.45
N LEU A 110 -3.32 -4.41 10.91
CA LEU A 110 -3.26 -3.05 11.43
C LEU A 110 -3.86 -2.10 10.39
N HIS A 111 -4.36 -0.96 10.82
CA HIS A 111 -4.79 0.08 9.90
C HIS A 111 -4.43 1.47 10.41
N GLY A 112 -4.36 2.43 9.51
CA GLY A 112 -4.16 3.84 9.86
C GLY A 112 -4.76 4.76 8.80
N LYS A 113 -5.25 5.92 9.25
CA LYS A 113 -5.56 7.02 8.34
C LYS A 113 -4.26 7.64 7.86
N VAL A 114 -4.13 7.92 6.57
CA VAL A 114 -2.89 8.44 5.95
C VAL A 114 -2.34 9.66 6.70
N ASP A 115 -3.20 10.57 7.15
CA ASP A 115 -2.79 11.76 7.91
C ASP A 115 -2.10 11.43 9.26
N ASN A 116 -2.36 10.25 9.82
CA ASN A 116 -1.87 9.82 11.12
C ASN A 116 -0.72 8.79 11.01
N ILE A 117 -0.48 8.25 9.80
CA ILE A 117 0.56 7.25 9.59
C ILE A 117 1.93 7.95 9.64
N GLU A 118 2.78 7.47 10.54
CA GLU A 118 4.18 7.89 10.59
C GLU A 118 5.05 6.90 9.80
N LEU A 119 5.87 7.45 8.92
CA LEU A 119 6.90 6.69 8.23
C LEU A 119 8.20 6.74 9.06
N GLU A 120 8.91 5.62 9.12
CA GLU A 120 10.21 5.59 9.80
C GLU A 120 11.17 6.58 9.14
N HIS A 121 11.67 7.50 9.92
CA HIS A 121 12.85 8.28 9.56
C HIS A 121 14.05 7.37 9.74
N GLY A 122 14.66 7.02 8.62
CA GLY A 122 15.75 6.08 8.65
C GLY A 122 17.02 6.66 9.28
N ASP A 123 17.11 6.59 10.59
CA ASP A 123 18.40 6.58 11.23
C ASP A 123 19.12 5.27 10.89
N GLU A 124 20.39 5.35 10.55
CA GLU A 124 21.21 4.20 10.14
C GLU A 124 21.25 3.08 11.20
N THR A 125 20.78 3.33 12.40
CA THR A 125 20.86 2.44 13.56
C THR A 125 19.65 1.52 13.76
N THR A 126 18.52 1.75 13.11
CA THR A 126 17.31 0.96 13.31
C THR A 126 16.96 0.04 12.12
N ALA A 127 17.89 -0.16 11.21
CA ALA A 127 17.73 -1.12 10.14
C ALA A 127 17.61 -2.52 10.72
N GLY A 128 16.37 -2.96 10.94
CA GLY A 128 16.07 -4.37 11.20
C GLY A 128 16.68 -5.25 10.11
N PHE A 129 16.99 -6.47 10.44
CA PHE A 129 17.63 -7.48 9.60
C PHE A 129 17.18 -7.37 8.13
N GLY A 130 18.09 -6.96 7.24
CA GLY A 130 17.90 -6.90 5.79
C GLY A 130 17.79 -5.51 5.15
N ALA A 131 17.45 -4.46 5.89
CA ALA A 131 17.33 -3.09 5.35
C ALA A 131 18.68 -2.35 5.23
N SER A 132 19.72 -2.78 5.95
CA SER A 132 21.05 -2.14 6.00
C SER A 132 21.84 -2.21 4.68
N ALA A 133 21.38 -2.99 3.70
CA ALA A 133 22.09 -3.17 2.43
C ALA A 133 21.76 -2.11 1.37
N TYR A 134 20.74 -1.28 1.57
CA TYR A 134 20.27 -0.35 0.56
C TYR A 134 20.49 1.11 0.96
N PRO A 135 21.02 1.95 0.05
CA PRO A 135 21.19 3.37 0.32
C PRO A 135 19.83 4.06 0.50
N ARG A 136 19.84 5.12 1.30
CA ARG A 136 18.71 6.04 1.43
C ARG A 136 18.96 7.30 0.61
N ASP A 137 17.90 7.91 0.12
CA ASP A 137 17.99 9.24 -0.46
C ASP A 137 17.91 10.34 0.61
N ARG A 138 17.90 11.61 0.15
CA ARG A 138 17.90 12.79 1.05
C ARG A 138 16.68 12.84 1.98
N ASP A 139 15.56 12.25 1.57
CA ASP A 139 14.32 12.23 2.33
C ASP A 139 14.18 10.94 3.17
N GLY A 140 15.25 10.13 3.23
CA GLY A 140 15.30 8.88 4.01
C GLY A 140 14.58 7.70 3.37
N TRP A 141 14.20 7.76 2.10
CA TRP A 141 13.62 6.62 1.39
C TRP A 141 14.69 5.58 1.07
N ILE A 142 14.39 4.32 1.36
CA ILE A 142 15.25 3.19 1.02
C ILE A 142 15.18 2.97 -0.49
N CYS A 143 16.33 3.08 -1.17
CA CYS A 143 16.45 2.90 -2.60
C CYS A 143 17.03 1.51 -2.89
N PRO A 144 16.27 0.55 -3.48
CA PRO A 144 16.79 -0.74 -3.87
C PRO A 144 17.97 -0.56 -4.84
N ARG A 145 19.12 -1.18 -4.57
CA ARG A 145 20.23 -1.17 -5.51
C ARG A 145 19.88 -2.02 -6.72
N LEU A 146 20.10 -1.47 -7.90
CA LEU A 146 20.35 -2.29 -9.08
C LEU A 146 21.66 -3.05 -8.80
N SER A 147 21.59 -4.36 -8.58
CA SER A 147 22.82 -5.14 -8.46
C SER A 147 23.49 -5.19 -9.84
N ALA A 148 24.81 -5.39 -9.86
CA ALA A 148 25.58 -5.61 -11.09
C ALA A 148 25.10 -6.82 -11.92
N ARG A 149 24.18 -7.64 -11.38
CA ARG A 149 23.56 -8.83 -11.98
C ARG A 149 22.09 -8.66 -12.34
N GLY A 150 21.55 -7.42 -12.31
CA GLY A 150 20.15 -7.15 -12.63
C GLY A 150 19.23 -7.04 -11.40
N TYR A 151 18.01 -6.78 -11.67
CA TYR A 151 16.94 -6.44 -10.76
C TYR A 151 16.65 -7.52 -9.71
N HIS A 152 16.84 -7.25 -8.44
CA HIS A 152 16.32 -8.10 -7.38
C HIS A 152 14.86 -7.72 -7.07
N GLY A 153 13.94 -8.26 -7.87
CA GLY A 153 12.58 -8.66 -7.49
C GLY A 153 11.65 -7.66 -6.81
N GLY A 154 11.89 -6.36 -6.90
CA GLY A 154 10.95 -5.32 -6.44
C GLY A 154 10.66 -4.34 -7.57
N SER A 155 9.64 -3.51 -7.42
CA SER A 155 9.27 -2.48 -8.41
C SER A 155 10.36 -1.41 -8.64
N GLY A 156 11.48 -1.48 -7.95
CA GLY A 156 12.55 -0.48 -7.98
C GLY A 156 12.18 0.87 -7.36
N SER A 157 10.94 1.06 -6.97
CA SER A 157 10.49 2.28 -6.31
C SER A 157 11.09 2.38 -4.92
N PRO A 158 11.60 3.56 -4.52
CA PRO A 158 11.99 3.82 -3.13
C PRO A 158 10.82 3.54 -2.18
N TYR A 159 11.12 3.01 -0.98
CA TYR A 159 10.10 2.71 0.02
C TYR A 159 10.53 3.14 1.42
N LYS A 160 9.56 3.33 2.31
CA LYS A 160 9.73 3.50 3.76
C LYS A 160 8.93 2.45 4.50
N GLN A 161 9.38 2.14 5.70
CA GLN A 161 8.61 1.32 6.64
C GLN A 161 7.67 2.23 7.44
N VAL A 162 6.48 1.72 7.70
CA VAL A 162 5.49 2.40 8.56
C VAL A 162 5.77 2.07 10.01
N ARG A 163 5.70 3.06 10.89
CA ARG A 163 5.81 2.89 12.33
C ARG A 163 4.57 2.19 12.88
N VAL A 164 4.77 1.04 13.48
CA VAL A 164 3.65 0.24 14.06
C VAL A 164 2.87 1.05 15.11
N LEU A 165 3.56 1.90 15.89
CA LEU A 165 2.93 2.72 16.93
C LEU A 165 1.96 3.79 16.38
N SER A 166 2.01 4.09 15.09
CA SER A 166 1.07 5.00 14.41
C SER A 166 -0.15 4.29 13.83
N LEU A 167 -0.27 2.98 14.05
CA LEU A 167 -1.33 2.15 13.50
C LEU A 167 -2.20 1.58 14.62
N ASP A 168 -3.49 1.46 14.34
CA ASP A 168 -4.45 0.80 15.20
C ASP A 168 -4.61 -0.67 14.80
N PRO A 169 -4.74 -1.60 15.77
CA PRO A 169 -5.09 -2.96 15.45
C PRO A 169 -6.53 -3.04 14.92
N VAL A 170 -6.75 -3.84 13.89
CA VAL A 170 -8.10 -4.16 13.45
C VAL A 170 -8.69 -5.16 14.41
N THR A 171 -9.68 -4.71 15.18
CA THR A 171 -10.45 -5.57 16.09
C THR A 171 -11.39 -6.46 15.27
N ASP A 172 -11.67 -7.66 15.79
CA ASP A 172 -12.60 -8.64 15.17
C ASP A 172 -12.23 -9.10 13.76
N TRP A 173 -10.96 -8.95 13.35
CA TRP A 173 -10.48 -9.41 12.06
C TRP A 173 -10.72 -10.91 11.82
N ASP A 174 -10.52 -11.74 12.84
CA ASP A 174 -10.68 -13.19 12.70
C ASP A 174 -12.14 -13.62 12.52
N ASN A 175 -13.09 -12.80 12.96
CA ASN A 175 -14.51 -12.99 12.68
C ASN A 175 -14.89 -12.56 11.25
N ALA A 176 -13.93 -12.00 10.51
CA ALA A 176 -14.10 -11.49 9.15
C ALA A 176 -13.71 -12.51 8.05
N LYS A 177 -13.18 -13.69 8.43
CA LYS A 177 -12.77 -14.75 7.47
C LYS A 177 -13.90 -15.66 7.00
#